data_c9b25f72bd4038a8cc563fe45d2a7291
#
_entry.id   c9b25f72bd4038a8cc563fe45d2a7291
#
_cell.length_a   1.000
_cell.length_b   1.000
_cell.length_c   1.000
_cell.angle_alpha   90.00
_cell.angle_beta   90.00
_cell.angle_gamma   90.00
#
_symmetry.space_group_name_H-M   'P 1'
#
loop_
_entity.id
_entity.type
_entity.pdbx_description
1 polymer ?
#
loop_
_entity_poly.entity_id
_entity_poly.type
_entity_poly.pdbx_seq_one_letter_code
_entity_poly.pdbx_strand_id
1 'polypeptide(L)' 'MKVFLNGKEIKVGNNLTAQQLLSEMGYQDKRIALEINGEVTPKSEYSNKIIVENDKLEIIVAVGGG' A
#
# COMPACT_ATOMS: atom_id res chain seq x y z
N MET A 1 12.76 -6.00 1.22
CA MET A 1 12.03 -7.02 0.44
C MET A 1 11.52 -6.45 -0.88
N LYS A 2 11.17 -7.30 -1.77
CA LYS A 2 10.64 -6.91 -3.07
C LYS A 2 9.12 -6.99 -3.04
N VAL A 3 8.45 -5.95 -3.52
CA VAL A 3 7.01 -5.94 -3.74
C VAL A 3 6.74 -5.31 -5.09
N PHE A 4 5.49 -5.38 -5.53
CA PHE A 4 5.08 -4.74 -6.78
C PHE A 4 4.08 -3.66 -6.46
N LEU A 5 4.32 -2.47 -6.97
CA LEU A 5 3.41 -1.34 -6.78
C LEU A 5 2.91 -0.88 -8.14
N ASN A 6 1.61 -1.01 -8.34
CA ASN A 6 0.97 -0.67 -9.61
C ASN A 6 1.71 -1.30 -10.80
N GLY A 7 2.08 -2.55 -10.64
CA GLY A 7 2.76 -3.32 -11.68
C GLY A 7 4.26 -3.12 -11.76
N LYS A 8 4.83 -2.26 -10.91
CA LYS A 8 6.26 -1.99 -10.95
C LYS A 8 6.95 -2.60 -9.73
N GLU A 9 8.03 -3.31 -9.97
CA GLU A 9 8.82 -3.90 -8.89
C GLU A 9 9.56 -2.79 -8.13
N ILE A 10 9.44 -2.82 -6.81
CA ILE A 10 10.17 -1.90 -5.94
C ILE A 10 10.75 -2.66 -4.76
N LYS A 11 11.75 -2.08 -4.13
CA LYS A 11 12.32 -2.61 -2.91
C LYS A 11 11.94 -1.75 -1.74
N VAL A 12 11.54 -2.40 -0.66
CA VAL A 12 11.12 -1.73 0.58
C VAL A 12 11.75 -2.45 1.76
N GLY A 13 11.61 -1.88 2.93
CA GLY A 13 12.09 -2.53 4.14
C GLY A 13 11.31 -3.80 4.48
N ASN A 14 11.75 -4.49 5.51
CA ASN A 14 11.08 -5.69 6.02
C ASN A 14 10.18 -5.32 7.20
N ASN A 15 9.26 -6.20 7.51
CA ASN A 15 8.39 -6.05 8.69
C ASN A 15 7.58 -4.76 8.68
N LEU A 16 7.05 -4.43 7.51
CA LEU A 16 6.24 -3.22 7.37
C LEU A 16 4.76 -3.58 7.39
N THR A 17 3.99 -2.76 8.08
CA THR A 17 2.54 -2.78 7.90
C THR A 17 2.19 -1.98 6.66
N ALA A 18 0.96 -2.16 6.16
CA ALA A 18 0.49 -1.37 5.03
C ALA A 18 0.57 0.12 5.36
N GLN A 19 0.21 0.50 6.59
CA GLN A 19 0.27 1.90 7.00
C GLN A 19 1.70 2.43 6.94
N GLN A 20 2.66 1.68 7.44
CA GLN A 20 4.06 2.09 7.39
C GLN A 20 4.56 2.25 5.96
N LEU A 21 4.20 1.29 5.10
CA LEU A 21 4.61 1.36 3.70
C LEU A 21 4.01 2.58 3.02
N LEU A 22 2.73 2.84 3.23
CA LEU A 22 2.07 4.01 2.64
C LEU A 22 2.70 5.30 3.13
N SER A 23 3.05 5.36 4.41
CA SER A 23 3.72 6.53 4.98
C SER A 23 5.09 6.75 4.33
N GLU A 24 5.88 5.69 4.17
CA GLU A 24 7.19 5.80 3.52
C GLU A 24 7.08 6.29 2.08
N MET A 25 6.00 5.95 1.41
CA MET A 25 5.79 6.34 0.03
C MET A 25 5.08 7.69 -0.13
N GLY A 26 4.79 8.35 0.98
CA GLY A 26 4.20 9.69 0.94
C GLY A 26 2.68 9.72 0.80
N TYR A 27 1.99 8.63 1.06
CA TYR A 27 0.54 8.56 0.92
C TYR A 27 -0.24 8.76 2.21
N GLN A 28 0.44 9.02 3.33
CA GLN A 28 -0.23 9.00 4.64
C GLN A 28 -1.37 10.00 4.78
N ASP A 29 -1.29 11.13 4.10
CA ASP A 29 -2.32 12.18 4.18
C ASP A 29 -3.17 12.25 2.92
N LYS A 30 -3.13 11.22 2.10
CA LYS A 30 -3.86 11.21 0.85
C LYS A 30 -5.01 10.24 0.89
N ARG A 31 -6.07 10.57 0.18
CA ARG A 31 -7.18 9.63 0.02
C ARG A 31 -6.79 8.61 -1.02
N ILE A 32 -6.67 7.38 -0.60
CA ILE A 32 -6.29 6.30 -1.50
C ILE A 32 -7.17 5.09 -1.26
N ALA A 33 -7.25 4.25 -2.28
CA ALA A 33 -7.73 2.88 -2.14
C ALA A 33 -6.53 1.97 -2.31
N LEU A 34 -6.43 0.97 -1.48
CA LEU A 34 -5.33 0.01 -1.51
C LEU A 34 -5.85 -1.38 -1.77
N GLU A 35 -5.28 -2.05 -2.77
CA GLU A 35 -5.51 -3.47 -2.98
C GLU A 35 -4.21 -4.21 -2.76
N ILE A 36 -4.29 -5.36 -2.13
CA ILE A 36 -3.15 -6.24 -1.94
C ILE A 36 -3.52 -7.59 -2.51
N ASN A 37 -2.79 -8.01 -3.53
CA ASN A 37 -3.04 -9.29 -4.23
C ASN A 37 -4.49 -9.40 -4.72
N GLY A 38 -5.03 -8.31 -5.22
CA GLY A 38 -6.37 -8.29 -5.79
C GLY A 38 -7.50 -8.08 -4.80
N GLU A 39 -7.19 -7.93 -3.52
CA GLU A 39 -8.20 -7.69 -2.50
C GLU A 39 -8.11 -6.29 -1.94
N VAL A 40 -9.24 -5.62 -1.82
CA VAL A 40 -9.30 -4.29 -1.21
C VAL A 40 -8.98 -4.41 0.27
N THR A 41 -8.07 -3.57 0.73
CA THR A 41 -7.71 -3.50 2.15
C THR A 41 -8.35 -2.25 2.73
N PRO A 42 -9.29 -2.39 3.65
CA PRO A 42 -9.92 -1.22 4.28
C PRO A 42 -8.90 -0.41 5.06
N LYS A 43 -9.12 0.89 5.14
CA LYS A 43 -8.23 1.78 5.87
C LYS A 43 -8.06 1.34 7.33
N SER A 44 -9.12 0.82 7.93
CA SER A 44 -9.07 0.34 9.31
C SER A 44 -8.10 -0.82 9.52
N GLU A 45 -7.70 -1.50 8.44
CA GLU A 45 -6.80 -2.64 8.51
C GLU A 45 -5.35 -2.26 8.22
N TYR A 46 -5.07 -1.03 7.82
CA TYR A 46 -3.73 -0.64 7.40
C TYR A 46 -2.68 -0.87 8.47
N SER A 47 -3.02 -0.60 9.72
CA SER A 47 -2.07 -0.75 10.82
C SER A 47 -1.83 -2.20 11.22
N ASN A 48 -2.70 -3.11 10.79
CA ASN A 48 -2.60 -4.53 11.13
C ASN A 48 -2.16 -5.41 9.97
N LYS A 49 -2.21 -4.89 8.75
CA LYS A 49 -1.87 -5.69 7.58
C LYS A 49 -0.37 -5.68 7.36
N ILE A 50 0.26 -6.85 7.48
CA ILE A 50 1.69 -6.99 7.26
C ILE A 50 1.95 -7.24 5.78
N ILE A 51 2.90 -6.51 5.22
CA ILE A 51 3.31 -6.66 3.84
C ILE A 51 4.41 -7.72 3.78
N VAL A 52 4.31 -8.63 2.83
CA VAL A 52 5.28 -9.70 2.67
C VAL A 52 5.91 -9.69 1.29
N GLU A 53 6.98 -10.42 1.14
CA GLU A 53 7.72 -10.54 -0.12
C GLU A 53 6.79 -10.90 -1.27
N ASN A 54 6.94 -10.22 -2.39
CA ASN A 54 6.18 -10.44 -3.62
C ASN A 54 4.72 -10.00 -3.58
N ASP A 55 4.30 -9.30 -2.53
CA ASP A 55 2.94 -8.76 -2.51
C ASP A 55 2.75 -7.81 -3.70
N LYS A 56 1.57 -7.90 -4.30
CA LYS A 56 1.17 -7.01 -5.40
C LYS A 56 0.23 -5.97 -4.85
N LEU A 57 0.70 -4.74 -4.82
CA LEU A 57 -0.03 -3.61 -4.26
C LEU A 57 -0.54 -2.73 -5.39
N GLU A 58 -1.80 -2.34 -5.30
CA GLU A 58 -2.34 -1.33 -6.19
C GLU A 58 -2.87 -0.17 -5.35
N ILE A 59 -2.40 1.00 -5.67
CA ILE A 59 -2.80 2.22 -4.98
C ILE A 59 -3.48 3.13 -5.98
N ILE A 60 -4.72 3.48 -5.67
CA ILE A 60 -5.48 4.42 -6.49
C ILE A 60 -5.67 5.67 -5.65
N VAL A 61 -5.16 6.79 -6.15
CA VAL A 61 -5.31 8.07 -5.46
C VAL A 61 -6.63 8.68 -5.91
N ALA A 62 -7.46 9.01 -4.94
CA ALA A 62 -8.71 9.69 -5.25
C ALA A 62 -8.39 11.10 -5.71
N VAL A 63 -8.76 11.40 -6.95
CA VAL A 63 -8.71 12.76 -7.44
C VAL A 63 -10.11 13.27 -7.37
N GLY A 64 -10.31 14.26 -6.65
CA GLY A 64 -11.62 14.75 -6.65
C GLY A 64 -11.59 16.05 -5.96
N GLY A 65 -12.09 16.94 -6.57
CA GLY A 65 -12.28 18.16 -5.93
C GLY A 65 -13.41 18.01 -4.99
N GLY A 66 -13.28 17.40 -4.15
CA GLY A 66 -14.36 17.33 -3.34
C GLY A 66 -14.88 18.03 -2.39
#